data_320415c1a9dadc248ca25ff21cf38e1c
#
_entry.id   320415c1a9dadc248ca25ff21cf38e1c
#
_cell.length_a   1.000
_cell.length_b   1.000
_cell.length_c   1.000
_cell.angle_alpha   90.00
_cell.angle_beta   90.00
_cell.angle_gamma   90.00
#
_symmetry.space_group_name_H-M   'P 1'
#
loop_
_entity.id
_entity.type
_entity.pdbx_description
1 polymer ?
#
loop_
_entity_poly.entity_id
_entity_poly.type
_entity_poly.pdbx_seq_one_letter_code
_entity_poly.pdbx_strand_id
1 'polypeptide(L)'
;MSNASEIRLGGKLEKQKNLERKTIKEWIKYIQEKIRNNSDYDSVYEEYKIFLENKLKENPKNVEVICQLVAVYNELTYQWEDIYKLLNKFIKKYENELTDEEKSRIYTNLGYYYDDQRDGSKRAIRTLRKAVAFNPNNSKAYYGLGADYYGAGKYDKSEEMYKRACELENNPIYKFEYANLLMVNGKNEEAKIILEELIKKDFEFGKEDFAKIKYSYIANKIQLREFENIKVEIDELMLENVGNEDFWDYIFAELYYLAGKYEKSEETYAKVKNSNYEVATWWIAPYFYSIKQLNQKEKLQREFEGGV
;
A
#
# COMPACT_ATOMS: atom_id res chain seq x y z
N MET A 1 35.09 2.07 38.00
CA MET A 1 34.34 1.58 36.82
C MET A 1 32.82 1.42 37.04
N SER A 2 32.26 1.77 38.20
CA SER A 2 30.80 1.62 38.50
C SER A 2 29.90 2.74 38.00
N ASN A 3 30.37 3.97 37.87
CA ASN A 3 29.52 5.13 37.54
C ASN A 3 28.96 5.18 36.11
N ALA A 4 29.64 4.62 35.12
CA ALA A 4 29.17 4.67 33.71
C ALA A 4 28.06 3.63 33.41
N SER A 5 28.05 2.50 34.11
CA SER A 5 27.02 1.46 34.01
C SER A 5 25.72 1.87 34.71
N GLU A 6 25.82 2.53 35.87
CA GLU A 6 24.66 3.06 36.62
C GLU A 6 23.99 4.22 35.88
N ILE A 7 24.76 5.14 35.28
CA ILE A 7 24.24 6.24 34.46
C ILE A 7 23.52 5.69 33.17
N ARG A 8 24.09 4.63 32.53
CA ARG A 8 23.46 3.96 31.39
C ARG A 8 22.14 3.24 31.77
N LEU A 9 22.11 2.58 32.91
CA LEU A 9 20.91 1.94 33.45
C LEU A 9 19.84 2.95 33.83
N GLY A 10 20.22 4.05 34.49
CA GLY A 10 19.33 5.16 34.83
C GLY A 10 18.68 5.78 33.58
N GLY A 11 19.46 6.07 32.54
CA GLY A 11 18.98 6.62 31.28
C GLY A 11 18.04 5.68 30.50
N LYS A 12 18.32 4.35 30.52
CA LYS A 12 17.42 3.35 29.93
C LYS A 12 16.08 3.26 30.68
N LEU A 13 16.10 3.26 31.99
CA LEU A 13 14.90 3.23 32.83
C LEU A 13 14.04 4.49 32.66
N GLU A 14 14.65 5.64 32.52
CA GLU A 14 13.95 6.91 32.31
C GLU A 14 13.33 6.97 30.90
N LYS A 15 14.05 6.51 29.86
CA LYS A 15 13.53 6.35 28.51
C LYS A 15 12.30 5.40 28.50
N GLN A 16 12.38 4.26 29.17
CA GLN A 16 11.31 3.26 29.24
C GLN A 16 10.08 3.83 29.95
N LYS A 17 10.25 4.54 31.07
CA LYS A 17 9.14 5.22 31.77
C LYS A 17 8.48 6.31 30.92
N ASN A 18 9.25 7.04 30.11
CA ASN A 18 8.70 8.04 29.20
C ASN A 18 7.90 7.40 28.06
N LEU A 19 8.32 6.27 27.53
CA LEU A 19 7.59 5.52 26.49
C LEU A 19 6.29 4.92 27.02
N GLU A 20 6.28 4.41 28.25
CA GLU A 20 5.07 3.86 28.91
C GLU A 20 3.97 4.90 29.17
N ARG A 21 4.33 6.19 29.25
CA ARG A 21 3.39 7.29 29.48
C ARG A 21 2.77 7.84 28.18
N LYS A 22 3.28 7.46 27.02
CA LYS A 22 2.78 7.94 25.73
C LYS A 22 1.34 7.45 25.47
N THR A 23 0.56 8.29 24.83
CA THR A 23 -0.68 7.88 24.19
C THR A 23 -0.39 7.15 22.88
N ILE A 24 -1.37 6.42 22.34
CA ILE A 24 -1.26 5.79 21.00
C ILE A 24 -0.87 6.82 19.94
N LYS A 25 -1.49 8.02 19.97
CA LYS A 25 -1.19 9.10 19.02
C LYS A 25 0.26 9.60 19.13
N GLU A 26 0.79 9.73 20.33
CA GLU A 26 2.18 10.11 20.55
C GLU A 26 3.15 9.01 20.13
N TRP A 27 2.77 7.75 20.27
CA TRP A 27 3.54 6.62 19.75
C TRP A 27 3.60 6.63 18.22
N ILE A 28 2.48 6.82 17.53
CA ILE A 28 2.44 6.91 16.07
C ILE A 28 3.36 8.03 15.58
N LYS A 29 3.29 9.22 16.20
CA LYS A 29 4.20 10.32 15.87
C LYS A 29 5.67 9.97 16.10
N TYR A 30 5.97 9.32 17.21
CA TYR A 30 7.33 8.87 17.54
C TYR A 30 7.87 7.87 16.51
N ILE A 31 7.06 6.90 16.07
CA ILE A 31 7.41 5.94 15.02
C ILE A 31 7.70 6.67 13.71
N GLN A 32 6.82 7.58 13.28
CA GLN A 32 7.02 8.37 12.06
C GLN A 32 8.33 9.19 12.09
N GLU A 33 8.65 9.81 13.22
CA GLU A 33 9.92 10.53 13.40
C GLU A 33 11.13 9.58 13.31
N LYS A 34 11.02 8.36 13.85
CA LYS A 34 12.10 7.36 13.78
C LYS A 34 12.32 6.83 12.38
N ILE A 35 11.26 6.56 11.63
CA ILE A 35 11.33 6.13 10.23
C ILE A 35 12.00 7.21 9.38
N ARG A 36 11.61 8.49 9.52
CA ARG A 36 12.23 9.61 8.79
C ARG A 36 13.74 9.73 9.06
N ASN A 37 14.20 9.35 10.23
CA ASN A 37 15.60 9.44 10.64
C ASN A 37 16.42 8.17 10.38
N ASN A 38 15.89 7.24 9.56
CA ASN A 38 16.55 5.98 9.20
C ASN A 38 17.03 5.17 10.43
N SER A 39 16.27 5.22 11.54
CA SER A 39 16.54 4.45 12.75
C SER A 39 16.15 2.98 12.53
N ASP A 40 16.70 2.09 13.36
CA ASP A 40 16.26 0.70 13.47
C ASP A 40 14.77 0.66 13.87
N TYR A 41 13.91 0.61 12.85
CA TYR A 41 12.45 0.71 13.04
C TYR A 41 11.87 -0.59 13.60
N ASP A 42 12.48 -1.75 13.36
CA ASP A 42 12.05 -3.03 13.94
C ASP A 42 12.06 -2.96 15.47
N SER A 43 13.13 -2.41 16.04
CA SER A 43 13.23 -2.20 17.49
C SER A 43 12.15 -1.26 18.02
N VAL A 44 11.77 -0.22 17.24
CA VAL A 44 10.73 0.74 17.64
C VAL A 44 9.36 0.09 17.59
N TYR A 45 9.07 -0.73 16.57
CA TYR A 45 7.81 -1.48 16.48
C TYR A 45 7.69 -2.53 17.58
N GLU A 46 8.77 -3.20 17.97
CA GLU A 46 8.77 -4.14 19.10
C GLU A 46 8.50 -3.40 20.45
N GLU A 47 9.11 -2.23 20.66
CA GLU A 47 8.81 -1.40 21.85
C GLU A 47 7.32 -1.00 21.87
N TYR A 48 6.76 -0.61 20.72
CA TYR A 48 5.35 -0.24 20.60
C TYR A 48 4.41 -1.44 20.80
N LYS A 49 4.76 -2.61 20.28
CA LYS A 49 4.03 -3.86 20.51
C LYS A 49 3.88 -4.16 22.01
N ILE A 50 5.00 -4.11 22.74
CA ILE A 50 5.01 -4.35 24.20
C ILE A 50 4.09 -3.34 24.92
N PHE A 51 4.13 -2.08 24.54
CA PHE A 51 3.23 -1.06 25.08
C PHE A 51 1.76 -1.41 24.81
N LEU A 52 1.40 -1.77 23.59
CA LEU A 52 0.03 -2.14 23.21
C LEU A 52 -0.45 -3.40 23.92
N GLU A 53 0.40 -4.42 24.05
CA GLU A 53 0.07 -5.64 24.79
C GLU A 53 -0.21 -5.35 26.28
N ASN A 54 0.52 -4.44 26.89
CA ASN A 54 0.25 -4.01 28.26
C ASN A 54 -1.07 -3.25 28.35
N LYS A 55 -1.36 -2.35 27.39
CA LYS A 55 -2.66 -1.67 27.31
C LYS A 55 -3.82 -2.66 27.12
N LEU A 56 -3.62 -3.72 26.35
CA LEU A 56 -4.63 -4.76 26.17
C LEU A 56 -4.86 -5.58 27.45
N LYS A 57 -3.84 -5.79 28.30
CA LYS A 57 -4.01 -6.41 29.63
C LYS A 57 -4.85 -5.54 30.56
N GLU A 58 -4.64 -4.20 30.51
CA GLU A 58 -5.42 -3.24 31.31
C GLU A 58 -6.87 -3.16 30.84
N ASN A 59 -7.10 -3.13 29.53
CA ASN A 59 -8.44 -3.12 28.93
C ASN A 59 -8.55 -4.11 27.75
N PRO A 60 -8.93 -5.37 28.02
CA PRO A 60 -9.00 -6.42 27.02
C PRO A 60 -10.02 -6.22 25.88
N LYS A 61 -10.93 -5.23 26.00
CA LYS A 61 -11.94 -4.91 24.98
C LYS A 61 -11.56 -3.71 24.12
N ASN A 62 -10.38 -3.15 24.29
CA ASN A 62 -9.97 -1.94 23.58
C ASN A 62 -9.71 -2.24 22.10
N VAL A 63 -10.70 -1.95 21.25
CA VAL A 63 -10.65 -2.15 19.79
C VAL A 63 -9.54 -1.33 19.14
N GLU A 64 -9.27 -0.11 19.63
CA GLU A 64 -8.16 0.70 19.11
C GLU A 64 -6.83 -0.01 19.30
N VAL A 65 -6.57 -0.53 20.48
CA VAL A 65 -5.35 -1.30 20.78
C VAL A 65 -5.24 -2.55 19.91
N ILE A 66 -6.35 -3.28 19.71
CA ILE A 66 -6.36 -4.45 18.80
C ILE A 66 -6.00 -4.04 17.37
N CYS A 67 -6.59 -2.97 16.83
CA CYS A 67 -6.29 -2.49 15.48
C CYS A 67 -4.82 -2.05 15.34
N GLN A 68 -4.27 -1.40 16.35
CA GLN A 68 -2.86 -1.01 16.36
C GLN A 68 -1.91 -2.21 16.46
N LEU A 69 -2.26 -3.24 17.25
CA LEU A 69 -1.48 -4.49 17.30
C LEU A 69 -1.47 -5.20 15.95
N VAL A 70 -2.59 -5.23 15.23
CA VAL A 70 -2.65 -5.78 13.87
C VAL A 70 -1.71 -5.00 12.93
N ALA A 71 -1.72 -3.66 12.99
CA ALA A 71 -0.82 -2.83 12.19
C ALA A 71 0.66 -3.13 12.51
N VAL A 72 1.01 -3.23 13.80
CA VAL A 72 2.37 -3.57 14.21
C VAL A 72 2.78 -4.97 13.77
N TYR A 73 1.88 -5.95 13.84
CA TYR A 73 2.17 -7.32 13.39
C TYR A 73 2.38 -7.39 11.87
N ASN A 74 1.70 -6.55 11.09
CA ASN A 74 1.93 -6.43 9.65
C ASN A 74 3.31 -5.86 9.34
N GLU A 75 3.78 -4.87 10.10
CA GLU A 75 5.12 -4.29 9.93
C GLU A 75 6.22 -5.29 10.33
N LEU A 76 5.99 -6.05 11.40
CA LEU A 76 6.89 -7.09 11.90
C LEU A 76 6.67 -8.43 11.15
N THR A 77 6.84 -8.48 9.87
CA THR A 77 6.56 -9.48 8.81
C THR A 77 6.42 -10.98 9.17
N TYR A 78 6.74 -11.42 10.38
CA TYR A 78 6.73 -12.86 10.77
C TYR A 78 5.48 -13.28 11.55
N GLN A 79 4.47 -12.41 11.74
CA GLN A 79 3.42 -12.64 12.75
C GLN A 79 2.00 -12.79 12.15
N TRP A 80 1.90 -13.21 10.90
CA TRP A 80 0.62 -13.41 10.22
C TRP A 80 -0.36 -14.31 10.99
N GLU A 81 0.13 -15.43 11.52
CA GLU A 81 -0.71 -16.34 12.33
C GLU A 81 -1.20 -15.68 13.63
N ASP A 82 -0.42 -14.77 14.19
CA ASP A 82 -0.77 -14.08 15.43
C ASP A 82 -1.87 -13.05 15.22
N ILE A 83 -1.93 -12.39 14.04
CA ILE A 83 -3.06 -11.54 13.64
C ILE A 83 -4.35 -12.33 13.65
N TYR A 84 -4.36 -13.49 13.01
CA TYR A 84 -5.55 -14.35 12.96
C TYR A 84 -5.99 -14.81 14.34
N LYS A 85 -5.05 -15.31 15.15
CA LYS A 85 -5.30 -15.76 16.52
C LYS A 85 -5.84 -14.61 17.37
N LEU A 86 -5.23 -13.42 17.28
CA LEU A 86 -5.66 -12.23 18.01
C LEU A 86 -7.09 -11.84 17.66
N LEU A 87 -7.37 -11.63 16.35
CA LEU A 87 -8.68 -11.18 15.89
C LEU A 87 -9.78 -12.20 16.17
N ASN A 88 -9.56 -13.50 15.92
CA ASN A 88 -10.58 -14.53 16.17
C ASN A 88 -10.84 -14.75 17.65
N LYS A 89 -9.80 -14.73 18.48
CA LYS A 89 -9.97 -14.80 19.95
C LYS A 89 -10.76 -13.60 20.47
N PHE A 90 -10.47 -12.42 19.94
CA PHE A 90 -11.16 -11.19 20.31
C PHE A 90 -12.64 -11.23 19.89
N ILE A 91 -12.94 -11.54 18.63
CA ILE A 91 -14.31 -11.68 18.11
C ILE A 91 -15.08 -12.72 18.93
N LYS A 92 -14.53 -13.93 19.07
CA LYS A 92 -15.19 -15.02 19.80
C LYS A 92 -15.59 -14.63 21.24
N LYS A 93 -14.78 -13.76 21.86
CA LYS A 93 -14.99 -13.40 23.27
C LYS A 93 -15.87 -12.17 23.46
N TYR A 94 -15.77 -11.19 22.56
CA TYR A 94 -16.31 -9.84 22.80
C TYR A 94 -17.30 -9.34 21.75
N GLU A 95 -17.53 -10.03 20.62
CA GLU A 95 -18.35 -9.53 19.50
C GLU A 95 -19.73 -8.99 19.94
N ASN A 96 -20.40 -9.69 20.87
CA ASN A 96 -21.72 -9.29 21.36
C ASN A 96 -21.70 -8.03 22.24
N GLU A 97 -20.53 -7.60 22.69
CA GLU A 97 -20.36 -6.45 23.57
C GLU A 97 -19.85 -5.21 22.79
N LEU A 98 -19.50 -5.38 21.51
CA LEU A 98 -18.99 -4.32 20.66
C LEU A 98 -20.12 -3.54 20.02
N THR A 99 -19.89 -2.25 19.82
CA THR A 99 -20.70 -1.40 18.94
C THR A 99 -20.55 -1.83 17.48
N ASP A 100 -21.47 -1.43 16.62
CA ASP A 100 -21.41 -1.75 15.19
C ASP A 100 -20.20 -1.10 14.54
N GLU A 101 -19.78 0.10 14.95
CA GLU A 101 -18.54 0.72 14.50
C GLU A 101 -17.31 -0.11 14.86
N GLU A 102 -17.22 -0.58 16.10
CA GLU A 102 -16.12 -1.43 16.58
C GLU A 102 -16.09 -2.77 15.85
N LYS A 103 -17.25 -3.41 15.63
CA LYS A 103 -17.35 -4.61 14.80
C LYS A 103 -16.85 -4.35 13.39
N SER A 104 -17.28 -3.26 12.78
CA SER A 104 -16.84 -2.88 11.44
C SER A 104 -15.32 -2.78 11.35
N ARG A 105 -14.67 -2.12 12.31
CA ARG A 105 -13.21 -1.99 12.36
C ARG A 105 -12.50 -3.34 12.49
N ILE A 106 -12.98 -4.21 13.36
CA ILE A 106 -12.41 -5.55 13.59
C ILE A 106 -12.58 -6.43 12.34
N TYR A 107 -13.77 -6.42 11.73
CA TYR A 107 -14.00 -7.17 10.49
C TYR A 107 -13.24 -6.63 9.30
N THR A 108 -12.92 -5.33 9.26
CA THR A 108 -12.04 -4.76 8.24
C THR A 108 -10.63 -5.33 8.36
N ASN A 109 -10.05 -5.33 9.57
CA ASN A 109 -8.72 -5.93 9.79
C ASN A 109 -8.69 -7.43 9.48
N LEU A 110 -9.76 -8.16 9.84
CA LEU A 110 -9.86 -9.59 9.51
C LEU A 110 -10.02 -9.82 7.99
N GLY A 111 -10.69 -8.91 7.29
CA GLY A 111 -10.79 -8.93 5.83
C GLY A 111 -9.43 -8.78 5.16
N TYR A 112 -8.66 -7.79 5.56
CA TYR A 112 -7.28 -7.58 5.07
C TYR A 112 -6.39 -8.79 5.37
N TYR A 113 -6.48 -9.37 6.57
CA TYR A 113 -5.76 -10.60 6.86
C TYR A 113 -6.10 -11.72 5.84
N TYR A 114 -7.37 -11.88 5.46
CA TYR A 114 -7.75 -12.91 4.48
C TYR A 114 -7.29 -12.59 3.06
N ASP A 115 -7.21 -11.32 2.67
CA ASP A 115 -6.73 -10.91 1.34
C ASP A 115 -5.30 -11.39 1.10
N ASP A 116 -4.43 -11.27 2.10
CA ASP A 116 -3.04 -11.71 2.05
C ASP A 116 -2.85 -13.24 2.02
N GLN A 117 -3.92 -14.03 2.18
CA GLN A 117 -3.82 -15.48 2.17
C GLN A 117 -4.05 -16.05 0.76
N ARG A 118 -3.30 -17.10 0.43
CA ARG A 118 -3.52 -17.87 -0.80
C ARG A 118 -4.98 -18.32 -0.87
N ASP A 119 -5.71 -17.98 -1.93
CA ASP A 119 -7.15 -18.18 -2.08
C ASP A 119 -8.06 -17.39 -1.11
N GLY A 120 -7.53 -16.34 -0.48
CA GLY A 120 -8.23 -15.55 0.55
C GLY A 120 -9.33 -14.64 0.05
N SER A 121 -9.29 -14.16 -1.21
CA SER A 121 -10.19 -13.12 -1.75
C SER A 121 -11.69 -13.37 -1.51
N LYS A 122 -12.17 -14.61 -1.61
CA LYS A 122 -13.60 -14.90 -1.30
C LYS A 122 -13.95 -14.71 0.17
N ARG A 123 -13.00 -15.03 1.06
CA ARG A 123 -13.18 -14.83 2.52
C ARG A 123 -13.04 -13.36 2.86
N ALA A 124 -12.07 -12.68 2.27
CA ALA A 124 -11.86 -11.25 2.41
C ALA A 124 -13.11 -10.47 2.00
N ILE A 125 -13.63 -10.66 0.79
CA ILE A 125 -14.85 -10.01 0.30
C ILE A 125 -16.03 -10.24 1.25
N ARG A 126 -16.24 -11.50 1.71
CA ARG A 126 -17.35 -11.80 2.64
C ARG A 126 -17.18 -11.07 3.97
N THR A 127 -15.96 -10.99 4.47
CA THR A 127 -15.64 -10.38 5.76
C THR A 127 -15.74 -8.86 5.67
N LEU A 128 -15.21 -8.25 4.62
CA LEU A 128 -15.32 -6.82 4.37
C LEU A 128 -16.77 -6.37 4.13
N ARG A 129 -17.58 -7.20 3.46
CA ARG A 129 -19.04 -6.95 3.34
C ARG A 129 -19.76 -6.95 4.70
N LYS A 130 -19.32 -7.79 5.64
CA LYS A 130 -19.83 -7.70 7.03
C LYS A 130 -19.41 -6.37 7.67
N ALA A 131 -18.16 -5.95 7.49
CA ALA A 131 -17.70 -4.67 8.00
C ALA A 131 -18.55 -3.50 7.49
N VAL A 132 -18.83 -3.45 6.18
CA VAL A 132 -19.72 -2.44 5.58
C VAL A 132 -21.15 -2.55 6.08
N ALA A 133 -21.65 -3.76 6.35
CA ALA A 133 -22.99 -3.94 6.89
C ALA A 133 -23.13 -3.38 8.31
N PHE A 134 -22.08 -3.47 9.13
CA PHE A 134 -22.04 -2.86 10.45
C PHE A 134 -21.85 -1.34 10.38
N ASN A 135 -20.97 -0.84 9.53
CA ASN A 135 -20.77 0.60 9.32
C ASN A 135 -20.68 0.95 7.82
N PRO A 136 -21.78 1.44 7.21
CA PRO A 136 -21.80 1.86 5.81
C PRO A 136 -20.91 3.08 5.48
N ASN A 137 -20.29 3.70 6.48
CA ASN A 137 -19.36 4.81 6.31
C ASN A 137 -17.88 4.40 6.53
N ASN A 138 -17.59 3.11 6.59
CA ASN A 138 -16.23 2.62 6.74
C ASN A 138 -15.49 2.64 5.39
N SER A 139 -14.78 3.74 5.12
CA SER A 139 -13.98 3.95 3.89
C SER A 139 -12.96 2.86 3.66
N LYS A 140 -12.27 2.40 4.72
CA LYS A 140 -11.26 1.33 4.64
C LYS A 140 -11.85 0.00 4.19
N ALA A 141 -13.07 -0.33 4.65
CA ALA A 141 -13.73 -1.57 4.22
C ALA A 141 -14.12 -1.51 2.73
N TYR A 142 -14.57 -0.36 2.25
CA TYR A 142 -14.82 -0.16 0.81
C TYR A 142 -13.54 -0.22 -0.01
N TYR A 143 -12.46 0.40 0.46
CA TYR A 143 -11.16 0.31 -0.21
C TYR A 143 -10.69 -1.14 -0.33
N GLY A 144 -10.74 -1.93 0.75
CA GLY A 144 -10.40 -3.35 0.70
C GLY A 144 -11.29 -4.16 -0.24
N LEU A 145 -12.60 -3.89 -0.26
CA LEU A 145 -13.52 -4.51 -1.25
C LEU A 145 -13.14 -4.13 -2.68
N GLY A 146 -12.72 -2.88 -2.92
CA GLY A 146 -12.20 -2.44 -4.21
C GLY A 146 -11.02 -3.27 -4.65
N ALA A 147 -10.02 -3.45 -3.79
CA ALA A 147 -8.82 -4.23 -4.06
C ALA A 147 -9.15 -5.72 -4.33
N ASP A 148 -9.95 -6.33 -3.48
CA ASP A 148 -10.38 -7.74 -3.64
C ASP A 148 -11.19 -7.98 -4.93
N TYR A 149 -12.10 -7.06 -5.29
CA TYR A 149 -12.82 -7.18 -6.55
C TYR A 149 -11.93 -6.96 -7.76
N TYR A 150 -10.95 -6.07 -7.66
CA TYR A 150 -9.93 -5.87 -8.67
C TYR A 150 -9.12 -7.16 -8.90
N GLY A 151 -8.56 -7.75 -7.85
CA GLY A 151 -7.83 -9.01 -7.90
C GLY A 151 -8.67 -10.19 -8.45
N ALA A 152 -9.99 -10.15 -8.23
CA ALA A 152 -10.94 -11.11 -8.77
C ALA A 152 -11.37 -10.81 -10.24
N GLY A 153 -10.83 -9.78 -10.90
CA GLY A 153 -11.18 -9.36 -12.26
C GLY A 153 -12.59 -8.76 -12.39
N LYS A 154 -13.21 -8.34 -11.29
CA LYS A 154 -14.56 -7.75 -11.24
C LYS A 154 -14.48 -6.23 -11.22
N TYR A 155 -13.96 -5.67 -12.30
CA TYR A 155 -13.57 -4.26 -12.38
C TYR A 155 -14.73 -3.28 -12.14
N ASP A 156 -15.94 -3.55 -12.64
CA ASP A 156 -17.11 -2.70 -12.39
C ASP A 156 -17.43 -2.60 -10.88
N LYS A 157 -17.35 -3.74 -10.17
CA LYS A 157 -17.57 -3.76 -8.71
C LYS A 157 -16.43 -3.10 -7.96
N SER A 158 -15.22 -3.28 -8.41
CA SER A 158 -14.05 -2.61 -7.85
C SER A 158 -14.19 -1.10 -7.97
N GLU A 159 -14.62 -0.61 -9.13
CA GLU A 159 -14.84 0.82 -9.38
C GLU A 159 -15.89 1.41 -8.43
N GLU A 160 -17.02 0.72 -8.25
CA GLU A 160 -18.06 1.15 -7.30
C GLU A 160 -17.50 1.26 -5.88
N MET A 161 -16.71 0.29 -5.44
CA MET A 161 -16.15 0.26 -4.08
C MET A 161 -15.06 1.34 -3.88
N TYR A 162 -14.12 1.48 -4.81
CA TYR A 162 -13.10 2.52 -4.72
C TYR A 162 -13.70 3.93 -4.78
N LYS A 163 -14.67 4.16 -5.66
CA LYS A 163 -15.40 5.42 -5.72
C LYS A 163 -16.03 5.74 -4.36
N ARG A 164 -16.71 4.75 -3.77
CA ARG A 164 -17.34 4.93 -2.45
C ARG A 164 -16.33 5.21 -1.35
N ALA A 165 -15.17 4.56 -1.36
CA ALA A 165 -14.09 4.85 -0.42
C ALA A 165 -13.61 6.30 -0.54
N CYS A 166 -13.40 6.80 -1.77
CA CYS A 166 -13.00 8.18 -2.04
C CYS A 166 -14.06 9.23 -1.63
N GLU A 167 -15.35 8.92 -1.79
CA GLU A 167 -16.45 9.78 -1.34
C GLU A 167 -16.49 9.92 0.19
N LEU A 168 -16.17 8.83 0.90
CA LEU A 168 -16.20 8.80 2.37
C LEU A 168 -14.96 9.43 3.00
N GLU A 169 -13.83 9.34 2.34
CA GLU A 169 -12.55 9.83 2.89
C GLU A 169 -11.67 10.39 1.77
N ASN A 170 -11.20 11.63 1.94
CA ASN A 170 -10.26 12.26 1.01
C ASN A 170 -8.84 11.69 1.21
N ASN A 171 -8.68 10.39 0.99
CA ASN A 171 -7.42 9.68 1.16
C ASN A 171 -6.69 9.59 -0.19
N PRO A 172 -5.43 10.07 -0.28
CA PRO A 172 -4.68 10.06 -1.53
C PRO A 172 -4.37 8.65 -2.05
N ILE A 173 -4.20 7.66 -1.19
CA ILE A 173 -3.99 6.26 -1.58
C ILE A 173 -5.25 5.71 -2.26
N TYR A 174 -6.43 5.98 -1.70
CA TYR A 174 -7.69 5.53 -2.31
C TYR A 174 -7.91 6.15 -3.69
N LYS A 175 -7.60 7.44 -3.83
CA LYS A 175 -7.66 8.15 -5.11
C LYS A 175 -6.69 7.58 -6.13
N PHE A 176 -5.48 7.26 -5.70
CA PHE A 176 -4.46 6.67 -6.58
C PHE A 176 -4.90 5.32 -7.12
N GLU A 177 -5.37 4.42 -6.26
CA GLU A 177 -5.87 3.10 -6.69
C GLU A 177 -7.13 3.22 -7.56
N TYR A 178 -8.00 4.17 -7.24
CA TYR A 178 -9.16 4.46 -8.07
C TYR A 178 -8.76 4.95 -9.47
N ALA A 179 -7.79 5.85 -9.56
CA ALA A 179 -7.28 6.33 -10.86
C ALA A 179 -6.66 5.19 -11.68
N ASN A 180 -5.86 4.31 -11.05
CA ASN A 180 -5.30 3.13 -11.71
C ASN A 180 -6.39 2.21 -12.26
N LEU A 181 -7.45 1.97 -11.49
CA LEU A 181 -8.60 1.17 -11.95
C LEU A 181 -9.35 1.84 -13.11
N LEU A 182 -9.52 3.15 -13.07
CA LEU A 182 -10.14 3.89 -14.18
C LEU A 182 -9.32 3.74 -15.48
N MET A 183 -7.99 3.74 -15.39
CA MET A 183 -7.13 3.46 -16.54
C MET A 183 -7.35 2.03 -17.08
N VAL A 184 -7.51 1.04 -16.21
CA VAL A 184 -7.84 -0.34 -16.60
C VAL A 184 -9.19 -0.41 -17.33
N ASN A 185 -10.17 0.36 -16.88
CA ASN A 185 -11.50 0.44 -17.48
C ASN A 185 -11.55 1.33 -18.74
N GLY A 186 -10.40 1.89 -19.18
CA GLY A 186 -10.33 2.78 -20.34
C GLY A 186 -10.85 4.19 -20.10
N LYS A 187 -11.15 4.56 -18.83
CA LYS A 187 -11.65 5.88 -18.42
C LYS A 187 -10.49 6.84 -18.17
N ASN A 188 -9.61 6.98 -19.17
CA ASN A 188 -8.32 7.66 -19.02
C ASN A 188 -8.44 9.15 -18.70
N GLU A 189 -9.47 9.83 -19.22
CA GLU A 189 -9.70 11.25 -18.91
C GLU A 189 -10.09 11.47 -17.43
N GLU A 190 -10.92 10.58 -16.87
CA GLU A 190 -11.29 10.64 -15.45
C GLU A 190 -10.07 10.33 -14.57
N ALA A 191 -9.28 9.34 -14.95
CA ALA A 191 -8.03 9.00 -14.25
C ALA A 191 -7.05 10.18 -14.24
N LYS A 192 -6.88 10.87 -15.38
CA LYS A 192 -6.01 12.04 -15.52
C LYS A 192 -6.34 13.13 -14.51
N ILE A 193 -7.62 13.46 -14.35
CA ILE A 193 -8.08 14.50 -13.42
C ILE A 193 -7.62 14.17 -11.99
N ILE A 194 -7.79 12.90 -11.58
CA ILE A 194 -7.40 12.46 -10.24
C ILE A 194 -5.88 12.47 -10.07
N LEU A 195 -5.14 11.98 -11.05
CA LEU A 195 -3.67 11.94 -11.02
C LEU A 195 -3.07 13.36 -10.98
N GLU A 196 -3.62 14.30 -11.76
CA GLU A 196 -3.23 15.70 -11.71
C GLU A 196 -3.52 16.34 -10.34
N GLU A 197 -4.66 16.00 -9.72
CA GLU A 197 -4.96 16.46 -8.37
C GLU A 197 -3.93 15.96 -7.37
N LEU A 198 -3.54 14.68 -7.46
CA LEU A 198 -2.55 14.04 -6.58
C LEU A 198 -1.16 14.64 -6.73
N ILE A 199 -0.76 15.01 -7.95
CA ILE A 199 0.54 15.64 -8.23
C ILE A 199 0.57 17.09 -7.74
N LYS A 200 -0.54 17.84 -7.92
CA LYS A 200 -0.61 19.29 -7.61
C LYS A 200 -0.80 19.56 -6.12
N LYS A 201 -1.45 18.66 -5.38
CA LYS A 201 -1.66 18.83 -3.94
C LYS A 201 -0.44 18.35 -3.18
N ASP A 202 -0.04 19.16 -2.20
CA ASP A 202 1.04 18.84 -1.25
C ASP A 202 0.56 17.79 -0.24
N PHE A 203 0.34 16.57 -0.74
CA PHE A 203 0.15 15.42 0.12
C PHE A 203 1.52 14.99 0.66
N GLU A 204 1.60 14.64 1.94
CA GLU A 204 2.82 14.08 2.55
C GLU A 204 3.06 12.63 2.06
N PHE A 205 3.35 12.49 0.77
CA PHE A 205 3.78 11.21 0.21
C PHE A 205 5.24 10.93 0.53
N GLY A 206 5.57 9.66 0.74
CA GLY A 206 6.96 9.22 0.60
C GLY A 206 7.47 9.43 -0.84
N LYS A 207 8.78 9.56 -1.01
CA LYS A 207 9.36 9.76 -2.35
C LYS A 207 8.94 8.66 -3.34
N GLU A 208 8.92 7.42 -2.86
CA GLU A 208 8.54 6.26 -3.68
C GLU A 208 7.08 6.31 -4.11
N ASP A 209 6.15 6.63 -3.21
CA ASP A 209 4.72 6.71 -3.55
C ASP A 209 4.45 7.85 -4.51
N PHE A 210 5.15 8.98 -4.36
CA PHE A 210 5.04 10.09 -5.29
C PHE A 210 5.57 9.76 -6.67
N ALA A 211 6.69 9.03 -6.76
CA ALA A 211 7.22 8.53 -8.03
C ALA A 211 6.23 7.58 -8.73
N LYS A 212 5.53 6.74 -7.96
CA LYS A 212 4.46 5.87 -8.45
C LYS A 212 3.31 6.65 -9.08
N ILE A 213 2.88 7.73 -8.44
CA ILE A 213 1.83 8.60 -8.97
C ILE A 213 2.27 9.27 -10.28
N LYS A 214 3.49 9.78 -10.33
CA LYS A 214 4.07 10.36 -11.55
C LYS A 214 4.14 9.34 -12.69
N TYR A 215 4.59 8.13 -12.39
CA TYR A 215 4.58 7.04 -13.35
C TYR A 215 3.18 6.78 -13.94
N SER A 216 2.17 6.63 -13.07
CA SER A 216 0.79 6.40 -13.53
C SER A 216 0.28 7.58 -14.36
N TYR A 217 0.66 8.81 -14.02
CA TYR A 217 0.30 10.00 -14.80
C TYR A 217 0.93 10.00 -16.20
N ILE A 218 2.23 9.70 -16.31
CA ILE A 218 2.93 9.57 -17.59
C ILE A 218 2.29 8.46 -18.42
N ALA A 219 2.04 7.30 -17.84
CA ALA A 219 1.38 6.18 -18.48
C ALA A 219 -0.03 6.56 -19.00
N ASN A 220 -0.78 7.30 -18.22
CA ASN A 220 -2.11 7.80 -18.61
C ASN A 220 -2.03 8.76 -19.80
N LYS A 221 -1.09 9.72 -19.79
CA LYS A 221 -0.85 10.63 -20.92
C LYS A 221 -0.51 9.87 -22.21
N ILE A 222 0.31 8.82 -22.11
CA ILE A 222 0.65 7.97 -23.26
C ILE A 222 -0.60 7.27 -23.81
N GLN A 223 -1.49 6.77 -22.95
CA GLN A 223 -2.77 6.17 -23.36
C GLN A 223 -3.69 7.19 -24.07
N LEU A 224 -3.68 8.43 -23.59
CA LEU A 224 -4.42 9.55 -24.19
C LEU A 224 -3.77 10.09 -25.46
N ARG A 225 -2.62 9.58 -25.87
CA ARG A 225 -1.83 10.08 -27.00
C ARG A 225 -1.30 11.51 -26.81
N GLU A 226 -1.12 11.93 -25.57
CA GLU A 226 -0.54 13.23 -25.20
C GLU A 226 0.98 13.11 -25.06
N PHE A 227 1.69 13.10 -26.18
CA PHE A 227 3.15 12.84 -26.20
C PHE A 227 4.00 14.09 -25.93
N GLU A 228 3.41 15.25 -25.75
CA GLU A 228 4.16 16.46 -25.45
C GLU A 228 4.92 16.32 -24.12
N ASN A 229 6.21 16.61 -24.14
CA ASN A 229 7.13 16.52 -23.00
C ASN A 229 7.31 15.14 -22.35
N ILE A 230 6.69 14.07 -22.84
CA ILE A 230 6.76 12.72 -22.23
C ILE A 230 8.20 12.28 -22.00
N LYS A 231 9.10 12.54 -22.97
CA LYS A 231 10.52 12.17 -22.81
C LYS A 231 11.17 12.90 -21.63
N VAL A 232 10.88 14.19 -21.48
CA VAL A 232 11.43 15.00 -20.39
C VAL A 232 10.89 14.49 -19.05
N GLU A 233 9.58 14.23 -18.97
CA GLU A 233 8.92 13.72 -17.77
C GLU A 233 9.47 12.34 -17.35
N ILE A 234 9.77 11.46 -18.31
CA ILE A 234 10.41 10.16 -18.02
C ILE A 234 11.85 10.38 -17.51
N ASP A 235 12.63 11.24 -18.18
CA ASP A 235 14.01 11.52 -17.80
C ASP A 235 14.06 12.18 -16.40
N GLU A 236 13.15 13.07 -16.07
CA GLU A 236 13.01 13.67 -14.73
C GLU A 236 12.65 12.63 -13.67
N LEU A 237 11.69 11.73 -13.94
CA LEU A 237 11.32 10.66 -13.03
C LEU A 237 12.50 9.71 -12.75
N MET A 238 13.32 9.42 -13.77
CA MET A 238 14.54 8.61 -13.62
C MET A 238 15.58 9.27 -12.71
N LEU A 239 15.68 10.60 -12.72
CA LEU A 239 16.62 11.34 -11.88
C LEU A 239 16.23 11.34 -10.40
N GLU A 240 14.98 11.06 -10.07
CA GLU A 240 14.52 11.01 -8.68
C GLU A 240 15.12 9.83 -7.88
N ASN A 241 15.68 8.83 -8.58
CA ASN A 241 16.43 7.68 -8.03
C ASN A 241 15.76 7.06 -6.79
N VAL A 242 14.55 6.52 -6.99
CA VAL A 242 13.68 6.08 -5.90
C VAL A 242 13.60 4.56 -5.86
N GLY A 243 14.07 3.95 -4.78
CA GLY A 243 13.82 2.55 -4.47
C GLY A 243 14.71 1.55 -5.23
N ASN A 244 14.16 0.40 -5.60
CA ASN A 244 14.89 -0.68 -6.28
C ASN A 244 15.16 -0.32 -7.73
N GLU A 245 16.43 -0.20 -8.11
CA GLU A 245 16.85 0.20 -9.47
C GLU A 245 16.30 -0.74 -10.55
N ASP A 246 16.34 -2.05 -10.35
CA ASP A 246 15.84 -3.04 -11.32
C ASP A 246 14.35 -2.88 -11.60
N PHE A 247 13.55 -2.59 -10.57
CA PHE A 247 12.12 -2.34 -10.71
C PHE A 247 11.84 -1.09 -11.55
N TRP A 248 12.56 0.00 -11.28
CA TRP A 248 12.39 1.25 -12.00
C TRP A 248 12.92 1.18 -13.42
N ASP A 249 14.06 0.52 -13.67
CA ASP A 249 14.58 0.31 -15.01
C ASP A 249 13.59 -0.49 -15.88
N TYR A 250 12.89 -1.48 -15.30
CA TYR A 250 11.83 -2.19 -16.01
C TYR A 250 10.66 -1.26 -16.40
N ILE A 251 10.19 -0.45 -15.45
CA ILE A 251 9.14 0.55 -15.69
C ILE A 251 9.54 1.55 -16.75
N PHE A 252 10.76 2.07 -16.69
CA PHE A 252 11.26 3.03 -17.68
C PHE A 252 11.40 2.41 -19.08
N ALA A 253 11.87 1.17 -19.17
CA ALA A 253 11.93 0.47 -20.44
C ALA A 253 10.56 0.42 -21.11
N GLU A 254 9.51 0.17 -20.35
CA GLU A 254 8.15 0.15 -20.87
C GLU A 254 7.63 1.53 -21.27
N LEU A 255 7.84 2.54 -20.43
CA LEU A 255 7.44 3.90 -20.76
C LEU A 255 8.13 4.38 -22.05
N TYR A 256 9.43 4.10 -22.24
CA TYR A 256 10.13 4.41 -23.46
C TYR A 256 9.58 3.68 -24.68
N TYR A 257 9.24 2.39 -24.53
CA TYR A 257 8.63 1.63 -25.60
C TYR A 257 7.30 2.24 -26.06
N LEU A 258 6.45 2.56 -25.10
CA LEU A 258 5.13 3.14 -25.37
C LEU A 258 5.21 4.54 -25.98
N ALA A 259 6.24 5.29 -25.60
CA ALA A 259 6.56 6.58 -26.21
C ALA A 259 7.22 6.45 -27.61
N GLY A 260 7.36 5.21 -28.14
CA GLY A 260 7.99 4.94 -29.44
C GLY A 260 9.50 5.11 -29.44
N LYS A 261 10.15 5.09 -28.27
CA LYS A 261 11.60 5.22 -28.09
C LYS A 261 12.26 3.85 -27.94
N TYR A 262 12.14 3.01 -28.97
CA TYR A 262 12.50 1.59 -28.92
C TYR A 262 13.96 1.33 -28.56
N GLU A 263 14.94 2.06 -29.13
CA GLU A 263 16.36 1.91 -28.81
C GLU A 263 16.62 2.14 -27.31
N LYS A 264 16.06 3.23 -26.76
CA LYS A 264 16.22 3.56 -25.33
C LYS A 264 15.50 2.56 -24.43
N SER A 265 14.38 2.00 -24.88
CA SER A 265 13.69 0.92 -24.21
C SER A 265 14.57 -0.33 -24.12
N GLU A 266 15.18 -0.75 -25.23
CA GLU A 266 16.10 -1.89 -25.28
C GLU A 266 17.32 -1.70 -24.37
N GLU A 267 17.96 -0.52 -24.42
CA GLU A 267 19.10 -0.18 -23.55
C GLU A 267 18.73 -0.29 -22.07
N THR A 268 17.56 0.24 -21.69
CA THR A 268 17.11 0.23 -20.30
C THR A 268 16.70 -1.19 -19.86
N TYR A 269 16.01 -1.93 -20.73
CA TYR A 269 15.62 -3.32 -20.42
C TYR A 269 16.83 -4.27 -20.33
N ALA A 270 17.88 -4.03 -21.12
CA ALA A 270 19.10 -4.84 -21.09
C ALA A 270 19.77 -4.85 -19.70
N LYS A 271 19.57 -3.81 -18.89
CA LYS A 271 20.08 -3.74 -17.51
C LYS A 271 19.37 -4.74 -16.60
N VAL A 272 18.06 -4.92 -16.76
CA VAL A 272 17.22 -5.77 -15.90
C VAL A 272 17.02 -7.19 -16.42
N LYS A 273 17.29 -7.44 -17.70
CA LYS A 273 17.12 -8.77 -18.34
C LYS A 273 17.81 -9.93 -17.59
N ASN A 274 18.91 -9.64 -16.93
CA ASN A 274 19.71 -10.62 -16.18
C ASN A 274 19.53 -10.49 -14.66
N SER A 275 18.63 -9.64 -14.18
CA SER A 275 18.33 -9.54 -12.76
C SER A 275 17.41 -10.67 -12.33
N ASN A 276 17.62 -11.21 -11.13
CA ASN A 276 16.71 -12.19 -10.53
C ASN A 276 15.44 -11.53 -9.95
N TYR A 277 15.12 -10.32 -10.39
CA TYR A 277 13.99 -9.56 -9.88
C TYR A 277 12.69 -10.05 -10.52
N GLU A 278 11.88 -10.76 -9.75
CA GLU A 278 10.49 -11.01 -10.11
C GLU A 278 9.70 -9.70 -9.93
N VAL A 279 9.38 -9.06 -11.04
CA VAL A 279 8.50 -7.89 -11.01
C VAL A 279 7.16 -8.30 -10.43
N ALA A 280 6.80 -7.72 -9.31
CA ALA A 280 5.49 -7.93 -8.71
C ALA A 280 4.42 -7.36 -9.66
N THR A 281 3.92 -8.21 -10.53
CA THR A 281 3.03 -7.86 -11.66
C THR A 281 1.72 -7.20 -11.23
N TRP A 282 1.32 -7.36 -9.97
CA TRP A 282 0.12 -6.72 -9.42
C TRP A 282 0.21 -5.18 -9.36
N TRP A 283 1.43 -4.63 -9.32
CA TRP A 283 1.72 -3.20 -9.29
C TRP A 283 1.56 -2.52 -10.64
N ILE A 284 2.01 -3.23 -11.66
CA ILE A 284 2.04 -2.81 -13.05
C ILE A 284 0.76 -3.30 -13.74
N ALA A 285 -0.02 -4.15 -13.08
CA ALA A 285 -1.18 -4.82 -13.63
C ALA A 285 -2.22 -3.88 -14.26
N PRO A 286 -2.59 -2.72 -13.69
CA PRO A 286 -3.55 -1.82 -14.32
C PRO A 286 -3.07 -1.37 -15.69
N TYR A 287 -1.82 -1.01 -15.79
CA TYR A 287 -1.23 -0.51 -17.00
C TYR A 287 -0.98 -1.62 -18.03
N PHE A 288 -0.42 -2.75 -17.61
CA PHE A 288 -0.26 -3.91 -18.49
C PHE A 288 -1.58 -4.50 -18.96
N TYR A 289 -2.66 -4.37 -18.21
CA TYR A 289 -3.97 -4.85 -18.64
C TYR A 289 -4.51 -4.01 -19.80
N SER A 290 -4.30 -2.71 -19.77
CA SER A 290 -4.65 -1.82 -20.87
C SER A 290 -3.78 -2.05 -22.10
N ILE A 291 -2.49 -2.40 -21.90
CA ILE A 291 -1.57 -2.81 -23.00
C ILE A 291 -1.90 -4.21 -23.52
N LYS A 292 -2.35 -5.13 -22.67
CA LYS A 292 -2.81 -6.46 -23.09
C LYS A 292 -3.96 -6.39 -24.07
N GLN A 293 -4.85 -5.41 -23.94
CA GLN A 293 -5.88 -5.10 -24.94
C GLN A 293 -5.27 -4.59 -26.26
N LEU A 294 -4.06 -4.05 -26.25
CA LEU A 294 -3.38 -3.53 -27.42
C LEU A 294 -2.43 -4.55 -28.09
N ASN A 295 -2.38 -5.81 -27.67
CA ASN A 295 -1.45 -6.85 -28.14
C ASN A 295 0.05 -6.49 -28.06
N GLN A 296 0.42 -5.49 -27.29
CA GLN A 296 1.78 -4.95 -27.24
C GLN A 296 2.65 -5.67 -26.21
N LYS A 297 2.07 -6.13 -25.10
CA LYS A 297 2.84 -6.87 -24.08
C LYS A 297 3.41 -8.18 -24.65
N GLU A 298 2.60 -8.95 -25.38
CA GLU A 298 3.05 -10.17 -26.02
C GLU A 298 4.08 -9.91 -27.11
N LYS A 299 4.01 -8.74 -27.77
CA LYS A 299 4.99 -8.32 -28.74
C LYS A 299 6.31 -7.94 -28.06
N LEU A 300 6.27 -7.14 -27.00
CA LEU A 300 7.42 -6.79 -26.16
C LEU A 300 8.09 -8.08 -25.63
N GLN A 301 7.30 -8.96 -25.02
CA GLN A 301 7.78 -10.21 -24.46
C GLN A 301 8.41 -11.13 -25.53
N ARG A 302 7.82 -11.22 -26.72
CA ARG A 302 8.38 -12.00 -27.84
C ARG A 302 9.65 -11.36 -28.42
N GLU A 303 9.71 -10.05 -28.53
CA GLU A 303 10.91 -9.33 -29.00
C GLU A 303 12.07 -9.46 -28.00
N PHE A 304 11.78 -9.48 -26.69
CA PHE A 304 12.80 -9.63 -25.65
C PHE A 304 13.11 -11.09 -25.24
N GLU A 305 12.15 -12.03 -25.32
CA GLU A 305 12.39 -13.47 -25.06
C GLU A 305 12.91 -14.21 -26.29
N GLY A 306 12.61 -13.72 -27.46
CA GLY A 306 12.81 -14.42 -28.74
C GLY A 306 14.02 -13.96 -29.49
N GLY A 307 15.07 -13.47 -28.96
CA GLY A 307 16.32 -13.21 -29.68
C GLY A 307 16.33 -13.67 -31.16
N VAL A 308 15.58 -13.02 -32.02
CA VAL A 308 15.77 -12.96 -33.50
C VAL A 308 15.07 -11.71 -33.97
#